data_ecc64d482b7309eb55523b2eafceb510
#
_entry.id   ecc64d482b7309eb55523b2eafceb510
#
_cell.length_a   1.000
_cell.length_b   1.000
_cell.length_c   1.000
_cell.angle_alpha   90.00
_cell.angle_beta   90.00
_cell.angle_gamma   90.00
#
_symmetry.space_group_name_H-M   'P 1'
#
loop_
_entity.id
_entity.type
_entity.pdbx_description
1 polymer ?
#
loop_
_entity_poly.entity_id
_entity_poly.type
_entity_poly.pdbx_seq_one_letter_code
_entity_poly.pdbx_strand_id
1 'polypeptide(L)'
;MRRLLIMMILLTGLAFTATAQFRNSNTTSSNVGTIVGPPGTDEAMANMQNDTTSVAVDSLAGFSLKRMIRGYAGKDTLTPGYMFAGAVIVPGASQMYNKDWWKLPITYGMMGGGVYGGIAFNRKWHETGDPRFKTYRNLSYAGAGLAYWASLLDGVACYKTDASKPVPAKSTLYSVLLPGLGQINNGDWWKLPIWVGGFAACGYALHLNNMEYQRFKYIYTVDNDPNSGYNGGIPASKAEWYKDLYRKYRDYSVVSFVAVYALNIIDANVFAYMADFDVSDNIASVQLHPAIMEPAAPMLADGYALPSFGLKLDVNF
;
A
#
# COMPACT_ATOMS: atom_id res chain seq x y z
N MET A 1 -4.18 18.21 15.54
CA MET A 1 -2.86 18.15 14.92
C MET A 1 -1.94 17.12 15.57
N ARG A 2 -1.69 17.13 16.88
CA ARG A 2 -0.78 16.17 17.58
C ARG A 2 -1.17 14.69 17.38
N ARG A 3 -2.48 14.36 17.34
CA ARG A 3 -2.97 12.97 17.11
C ARG A 3 -2.83 12.52 15.64
N LEU A 4 -2.94 13.42 14.68
CA LEU A 4 -2.71 13.15 13.25
C LEU A 4 -1.23 12.88 12.96
N LEU A 5 -0.33 13.61 13.62
CA LEU A 5 1.11 13.43 13.50
C LEU A 5 1.56 12.10 14.10
N ILE A 6 1.00 11.71 15.25
CA ILE A 6 1.22 10.39 15.88
C ILE A 6 0.70 9.27 14.98
N MET A 7 -0.46 9.46 14.33
CA MET A 7 -1.05 8.49 13.40
C MET A 7 -0.21 8.33 12.12
N MET A 8 0.35 9.41 11.59
CA MET A 8 1.32 9.35 10.47
C MET A 8 2.60 8.63 10.85
N ILE A 9 3.13 8.87 12.06
CA ILE A 9 4.34 8.18 12.57
C ILE A 9 4.06 6.69 12.80
N LEU A 10 2.88 6.33 13.31
CA LEU A 10 2.47 4.93 13.47
C LEU A 10 2.26 4.23 12.13
N LEU A 11 1.70 4.92 11.13
CA LEU A 11 1.50 4.39 9.77
C LEU A 11 2.84 4.17 9.03
N THR A 12 3.78 5.10 9.17
CA THR A 12 5.14 4.90 8.64
C THR A 12 5.88 3.78 9.36
N GLY A 13 5.70 3.66 10.69
CA GLY A 13 6.23 2.55 11.49
C GLY A 13 5.67 1.18 11.08
N LEU A 14 4.36 1.08 10.78
CA LEU A 14 3.72 -0.13 10.28
C LEU A 14 4.24 -0.54 8.89
N ALA A 15 4.53 0.41 8.01
CA ALA A 15 5.13 0.12 6.71
C ALA A 15 6.54 -0.51 6.85
N PHE A 16 7.32 -0.10 7.84
CA PHE A 16 8.62 -0.69 8.14
C PHE A 16 8.52 -2.10 8.74
N THR A 17 7.49 -2.37 9.55
CA THR A 17 7.29 -3.70 10.15
C THR A 17 6.68 -4.69 9.17
N ALA A 18 5.82 -4.26 8.24
CA ALA A 18 5.24 -5.12 7.22
C ALA A 18 6.29 -5.72 6.28
N THR A 19 7.36 -4.98 5.97
CA THR A 19 8.48 -5.52 5.19
C THR A 19 9.35 -6.52 5.98
N ALA A 20 9.26 -6.53 7.32
CA ALA A 20 10.03 -7.42 8.19
C ALA A 20 9.28 -8.73 8.51
N GLN A 21 7.96 -8.75 8.50
CA GLN A 21 7.17 -9.91 8.95
C GLN A 21 6.98 -11.02 7.92
N PHE A 22 7.10 -10.74 6.62
CA PHE A 22 7.04 -11.79 5.58
C PHE A 22 8.33 -12.61 5.45
N ARG A 23 9.26 -12.45 6.38
CA ARG A 23 10.62 -12.93 6.27
C ARG A 23 10.93 -14.20 7.04
N ASN A 24 10.02 -14.79 7.79
CA ASN A 24 10.40 -15.82 8.75
C ASN A 24 9.52 -17.07 8.75
N SER A 25 9.34 -17.72 7.60
CA SER A 25 8.73 -19.06 7.60
C SER A 25 9.63 -20.20 7.11
N ASN A 26 10.90 -19.94 6.79
CA ASN A 26 11.77 -20.99 6.24
C ASN A 26 13.12 -21.19 6.97
N THR A 27 13.18 -20.92 8.29
CA THR A 27 14.32 -21.40 9.09
C THR A 27 13.84 -22.34 10.19
N THR A 28 13.25 -23.44 9.79
CA THR A 28 13.29 -24.65 10.63
C THR A 28 14.14 -25.65 9.87
N SER A 29 15.43 -25.65 10.16
CA SER A 29 16.27 -26.78 9.83
C SER A 29 15.83 -27.94 10.69
N SER A 30 14.83 -28.68 10.25
CA SER A 30 14.61 -30.04 10.71
C SER A 30 15.39 -30.94 9.77
N ASN A 31 16.36 -31.66 10.30
CA ASN A 31 16.94 -32.85 9.69
C ASN A 31 15.81 -33.81 9.29
N VAL A 32 15.29 -33.64 8.10
CA VAL A 32 14.43 -34.64 7.47
C VAL A 32 15.32 -35.38 6.48
N GLY A 33 15.37 -36.67 6.65
CA GLY A 33 16.24 -37.60 5.95
C GLY A 33 16.26 -37.40 4.44
N THR A 34 17.43 -37.61 3.91
CA THR A 34 17.78 -37.59 2.50
C THR A 34 16.80 -38.46 1.70
N ILE A 35 15.87 -37.81 1.00
CA ILE A 35 15.13 -38.47 -0.07
C ILE A 35 16.07 -38.44 -1.27
N VAL A 36 16.63 -39.62 -1.59
CA VAL A 36 17.43 -39.82 -2.79
C VAL A 36 16.53 -39.69 -4.00
N GLY A 37 16.58 -38.53 -4.66
CA GLY A 37 15.94 -38.33 -5.97
C GLY A 37 16.68 -39.01 -7.11
N PRO A 38 16.09 -39.15 -8.30
CA PRO A 38 16.75 -39.76 -9.45
C PRO A 38 18.02 -38.99 -9.85
N PRO A 39 19.06 -39.68 -10.37
CA PRO A 39 20.34 -39.05 -10.71
C PRO A 39 20.17 -37.99 -11.81
N GLY A 40 20.60 -36.75 -11.52
CA GLY A 40 20.52 -35.60 -12.42
C GLY A 40 19.77 -34.37 -11.85
N THR A 41 19.16 -34.48 -10.66
CA THR A 41 18.44 -33.37 -10.02
C THR A 41 19.30 -32.51 -9.08
N ASP A 42 20.50 -33.00 -8.72
CA ASP A 42 21.34 -32.38 -7.69
C ASP A 42 21.97 -31.06 -8.16
N GLU A 43 22.33 -30.95 -9.44
CA GLU A 43 22.88 -29.71 -10.01
C GLU A 43 21.77 -28.63 -10.17
N ALA A 44 20.54 -29.01 -10.54
CA ALA A 44 19.42 -28.09 -10.66
C ALA A 44 18.98 -27.59 -9.30
N MET A 45 18.96 -28.44 -8.27
CA MET A 45 18.66 -28.04 -6.89
C MET A 45 19.76 -27.18 -6.27
N ALA A 46 21.04 -27.48 -6.55
CA ALA A 46 22.16 -26.67 -6.07
C ALA A 46 22.16 -25.27 -6.69
N ASN A 47 21.79 -25.13 -7.96
CA ASN A 47 21.67 -23.83 -8.62
C ASN A 47 20.47 -23.05 -8.11
N MET A 48 19.32 -23.67 -7.86
CA MET A 48 18.17 -23.03 -7.19
C MET A 48 18.52 -22.59 -5.77
N GLN A 49 19.30 -23.34 -5.03
CA GLN A 49 19.68 -23.03 -3.66
C GLN A 49 20.69 -21.88 -3.59
N ASN A 50 21.59 -21.78 -4.57
CA ASN A 50 22.55 -20.68 -4.68
C ASN A 50 21.89 -19.35 -5.10
N ASP A 51 20.91 -19.38 -6.01
CA ASP A 51 20.14 -18.19 -6.37
C ASP A 51 19.26 -17.69 -5.21
N THR A 52 18.67 -18.63 -4.46
CA THR A 52 17.82 -18.25 -3.29
C THR A 52 18.66 -17.74 -2.12
N THR A 53 19.88 -18.25 -1.92
CA THR A 53 20.77 -17.79 -0.84
C THR A 53 21.36 -16.43 -1.11
N SER A 54 21.71 -16.09 -2.34
CA SER A 54 22.23 -14.75 -2.68
C SER A 54 21.19 -13.64 -2.48
N VAL A 55 19.94 -13.91 -2.85
CA VAL A 55 18.80 -12.99 -2.61
C VAL A 55 18.40 -12.95 -1.14
N ALA A 56 18.46 -14.07 -0.42
CA ALA A 56 18.09 -14.17 0.98
C ALA A 56 19.07 -13.49 1.94
N VAL A 57 20.37 -13.57 1.69
CA VAL A 57 21.41 -12.97 2.56
C VAL A 57 21.38 -11.45 2.49
N ASP A 58 21.10 -10.87 1.32
CA ASP A 58 21.00 -9.42 1.16
C ASP A 58 19.72 -8.83 1.80
N SER A 59 18.67 -9.66 1.94
CA SER A 59 17.44 -9.30 2.61
C SER A 59 17.51 -9.42 4.14
N LEU A 60 18.46 -10.16 4.73
CA LEU A 60 18.67 -10.35 6.18
C LEU A 60 19.51 -9.24 6.83
N ALA A 61 20.14 -8.35 6.04
CA ALA A 61 20.78 -7.17 6.59
C ALA A 61 19.71 -6.23 7.17
N GLY A 62 19.56 -6.20 8.48
CA GLY A 62 18.71 -5.22 9.19
C GLY A 62 19.05 -3.80 8.74
N PHE A 63 18.16 -2.84 9.00
CA PHE A 63 18.38 -1.43 8.64
C PHE A 63 19.78 -0.99 9.09
N SER A 64 20.64 -0.66 8.13
CA SER A 64 22.01 -0.18 8.38
C SER A 64 22.17 1.23 7.88
N LEU A 65 22.35 2.14 8.83
CA LEU A 65 22.63 3.56 8.54
C LEU A 65 23.90 3.72 7.70
N LYS A 66 24.92 2.87 7.93
CA LYS A 66 26.16 2.87 7.15
C LYS A 66 25.90 2.55 5.67
N ARG A 67 25.05 1.56 5.38
CA ARG A 67 24.66 1.19 4.00
C ARG A 67 23.88 2.32 3.34
N MET A 68 22.99 2.96 4.08
CA MET A 68 22.22 4.11 3.60
C MET A 68 23.14 5.27 3.21
N ILE A 69 24.07 5.66 4.07
CA ILE A 69 25.04 6.75 3.80
C ILE A 69 25.93 6.41 2.60
N ARG A 70 26.41 5.17 2.49
CA ARG A 70 27.23 4.74 1.35
C ARG A 70 26.47 4.78 0.03
N GLY A 71 25.19 4.39 0.05
CA GLY A 71 24.32 4.45 -1.10
C GLY A 71 24.07 5.88 -1.58
N TYR A 72 23.81 6.83 -0.67
CA TYR A 72 23.70 8.24 -1.02
C TYR A 72 25.03 8.84 -1.52
N ALA A 73 26.16 8.30 -1.08
CA ALA A 73 27.47 8.65 -1.60
C ALA A 73 27.79 8.00 -2.97
N GLY A 74 26.85 7.26 -3.56
CA GLY A 74 27.02 6.61 -4.86
C GLY A 74 27.94 5.41 -4.88
N LYS A 75 28.28 4.85 -3.71
CA LYS A 75 29.17 3.68 -3.56
C LYS A 75 28.43 2.35 -3.59
N ASP A 76 27.15 2.35 -3.20
CA ASP A 76 26.29 1.16 -3.18
C ASP A 76 24.94 1.49 -3.80
N THR A 77 24.27 0.49 -4.37
CA THR A 77 22.87 0.62 -4.81
C THR A 77 21.94 0.49 -3.61
N LEU A 78 21.00 1.43 -3.48
CA LEU A 78 19.97 1.39 -2.43
C LEU A 78 18.73 0.68 -2.94
N THR A 79 18.14 -0.14 -2.09
CA THR A 79 16.77 -0.62 -2.35
C THR A 79 15.77 0.54 -2.19
N PRO A 80 14.56 0.47 -2.84
CA PRO A 80 13.56 1.53 -2.73
C PRO A 80 13.21 1.91 -1.30
N GLY A 81 13.16 0.92 -0.38
CA GLY A 81 12.88 1.14 1.04
C GLY A 81 13.96 1.97 1.75
N TYR A 82 15.25 1.70 1.50
CA TYR A 82 16.35 2.49 2.09
C TYR A 82 16.39 3.90 1.53
N MET A 83 16.17 4.06 0.22
CA MET A 83 16.09 5.38 -0.40
C MET A 83 14.94 6.19 0.19
N PHE A 84 13.76 5.59 0.32
CA PHE A 84 12.59 6.23 0.90
C PHE A 84 12.79 6.62 2.36
N ALA A 85 13.39 5.74 3.17
CA ALA A 85 13.71 6.02 4.57
C ALA A 85 14.61 7.26 4.71
N GLY A 86 15.62 7.38 3.86
CA GLY A 86 16.46 8.57 3.82
C GLY A 86 15.71 9.82 3.40
N ALA A 87 14.81 9.71 2.43
CA ALA A 87 13.99 10.84 1.96
C ALA A 87 12.97 11.32 3.02
N VAL A 88 12.47 10.42 3.87
CA VAL A 88 11.61 10.79 5.01
C VAL A 88 12.37 11.61 6.05
N ILE A 89 13.64 11.27 6.30
CA ILE A 89 14.49 11.98 7.29
C ILE A 89 14.99 13.32 6.70
N VAL A 90 15.48 13.28 5.45
CA VAL A 90 16.03 14.44 4.75
C VAL A 90 15.23 14.68 3.48
N PRO A 91 14.34 15.68 3.45
CA PRO A 91 13.58 16.04 2.25
C PRO A 91 14.53 16.23 1.06
N GLY A 92 14.22 15.62 -0.07
CA GLY A 92 15.07 15.73 -1.26
C GLY A 92 16.20 14.70 -1.36
N ALA A 93 16.42 13.85 -0.34
CA ALA A 93 17.45 12.81 -0.42
C ALA A 93 17.21 11.85 -1.60
N SER A 94 15.96 11.49 -1.88
CA SER A 94 15.61 10.65 -3.04
C SER A 94 15.97 11.30 -4.38
N GLN A 95 15.79 12.63 -4.51
CA GLN A 95 16.20 13.38 -5.71
C GLN A 95 17.74 13.40 -5.85
N MET A 96 18.47 13.49 -4.74
CA MET A 96 19.93 13.35 -4.75
C MET A 96 20.38 11.97 -5.23
N TYR A 97 19.74 10.90 -4.74
CA TYR A 97 20.02 9.53 -5.16
C TYR A 97 19.71 9.31 -6.65
N ASN A 98 18.57 9.80 -7.12
CA ASN A 98 18.14 9.70 -8.52
C ASN A 98 18.96 10.62 -9.47
N LYS A 99 19.88 11.45 -8.93
CA LYS A 99 20.67 12.47 -9.66
C LYS A 99 19.85 13.63 -10.22
N ASP A 100 18.67 13.87 -9.68
CA ASP A 100 17.75 14.95 -10.05
C ASP A 100 18.01 16.23 -9.23
N TRP A 101 19.25 16.67 -9.15
CA TRP A 101 19.70 17.81 -8.33
C TRP A 101 18.94 19.11 -8.59
N TRP A 102 18.49 19.29 -9.83
CA TRP A 102 17.74 20.48 -10.24
C TRP A 102 16.39 20.63 -9.55
N LYS A 103 15.82 19.54 -9.03
CA LYS A 103 14.54 19.54 -8.30
C LYS A 103 14.70 20.02 -6.85
N LEU A 104 15.91 19.96 -6.27
CA LEU A 104 16.15 20.35 -4.90
C LEU A 104 15.81 21.80 -4.60
N PRO A 105 16.26 22.80 -5.41
CA PRO A 105 15.91 24.20 -5.18
C PRO A 105 14.41 24.43 -5.23
N ILE A 106 13.66 23.72 -6.09
CA ILE A 106 12.22 23.82 -6.21
C ILE A 106 11.56 23.26 -4.95
N THR A 107 11.96 22.07 -4.52
CA THR A 107 11.40 21.42 -3.31
C THR A 107 11.63 22.27 -2.07
N TYR A 108 12.88 22.69 -1.83
CA TYR A 108 13.20 23.53 -0.67
C TYR A 108 12.61 24.93 -0.77
N GLY A 109 12.52 25.51 -1.98
CA GLY A 109 11.87 26.79 -2.22
C GLY A 109 10.39 26.77 -1.89
N MET A 110 9.66 25.72 -2.31
CA MET A 110 8.23 25.53 -2.01
C MET A 110 8.01 25.25 -0.53
N MET A 111 8.80 24.39 0.09
CA MET A 111 8.71 24.10 1.53
C MET A 111 9.04 25.33 2.38
N GLY A 112 10.19 25.95 2.11
CA GLY A 112 10.64 27.14 2.83
C GLY A 112 9.72 28.33 2.63
N GLY A 113 9.29 28.59 1.39
CA GLY A 113 8.31 29.62 1.05
C GLY A 113 6.96 29.42 1.74
N GLY A 114 6.48 28.18 1.79
CA GLY A 114 5.25 27.82 2.49
C GLY A 114 5.34 28.02 4.01
N VAL A 115 6.46 27.61 4.62
CA VAL A 115 6.70 27.85 6.06
C VAL A 115 6.84 29.34 6.34
N TYR A 116 7.66 30.07 5.56
CA TYR A 116 7.82 31.52 5.73
C TYR A 116 6.50 32.27 5.55
N GLY A 117 5.72 31.96 4.50
CA GLY A 117 4.39 32.51 4.26
C GLY A 117 3.44 32.23 5.43
N GLY A 118 3.47 31.00 5.96
CA GLY A 118 2.68 30.62 7.12
C GLY A 118 3.01 31.47 8.36
N ILE A 119 4.30 31.71 8.65
CA ILE A 119 4.74 32.56 9.76
C ILE A 119 4.33 34.03 9.52
N ALA A 120 4.52 34.55 8.31
CA ALA A 120 4.18 35.92 7.96
C ALA A 120 2.67 36.18 8.06
N PHE A 121 1.81 35.27 7.55
CA PHE A 121 0.36 35.38 7.68
C PHE A 121 -0.13 35.16 9.11
N ASN A 122 0.55 34.33 9.90
CA ASN A 122 0.24 34.20 11.32
C ASN A 122 0.48 35.50 12.08
N ARG A 123 1.58 36.21 11.79
CA ARG A 123 1.87 37.53 12.38
C ARG A 123 0.77 38.55 12.01
N LYS A 124 0.44 38.65 10.71
CA LYS A 124 -0.61 39.55 10.23
C LYS A 124 -1.98 39.25 10.86
N TRP A 125 -2.29 37.97 11.08
CA TRP A 125 -3.53 37.59 11.75
C TRP A 125 -3.58 38.09 13.21
N HIS A 126 -2.46 38.01 13.94
CA HIS A 126 -2.38 38.52 15.30
C HIS A 126 -2.42 40.07 15.38
N GLU A 127 -1.90 40.75 14.35
CA GLU A 127 -1.88 42.20 14.25
C GLU A 127 -3.28 42.81 13.86
N THR A 128 -3.93 42.15 12.91
CA THR A 128 -5.15 42.68 12.28
C THR A 128 -6.45 42.06 12.81
N GLY A 129 -6.39 40.84 13.38
CA GLY A 129 -7.58 40.06 13.76
C GLY A 129 -8.40 39.53 12.57
N ASP A 130 -7.99 39.79 11.31
CA ASP A 130 -8.75 39.40 10.12
C ASP A 130 -8.66 37.86 9.89
N PRO A 131 -9.83 37.14 9.86
CA PRO A 131 -9.88 35.69 9.67
C PRO A 131 -9.27 35.21 8.35
N ARG A 132 -9.16 36.07 7.32
CA ARG A 132 -8.53 35.73 6.03
C ARG A 132 -7.06 35.30 6.20
N PHE A 133 -6.32 36.00 7.07
CA PHE A 133 -4.92 35.66 7.32
C PHE A 133 -4.77 34.33 8.03
N LYS A 134 -5.73 33.89 8.82
CA LYS A 134 -5.76 32.52 9.38
C LYS A 134 -5.90 31.47 8.28
N THR A 135 -6.71 31.73 7.26
CA THR A 135 -6.89 30.85 6.11
C THR A 135 -5.62 30.81 5.28
N TYR A 136 -5.01 31.95 4.96
CA TYR A 136 -3.75 32.01 4.19
C TYR A 136 -2.59 31.34 4.92
N ARG A 137 -2.49 31.49 6.23
CA ARG A 137 -1.54 30.77 7.08
C ARG A 137 -1.69 29.25 6.94
N ASN A 138 -2.93 28.76 7.10
CA ASN A 138 -3.22 27.32 7.02
C ASN A 138 -2.92 26.78 5.62
N LEU A 139 -3.26 27.53 4.57
CA LEU A 139 -2.98 27.17 3.19
C LEU A 139 -1.46 27.12 2.91
N SER A 140 -0.70 28.08 3.45
CA SER A 140 0.76 28.13 3.31
C SER A 140 1.43 26.93 3.97
N TYR A 141 1.02 26.56 5.18
CA TYR A 141 1.55 25.34 5.83
C TYR A 141 1.11 24.06 5.14
N ALA A 142 -0.13 24.01 4.63
CA ALA A 142 -0.60 22.89 3.83
C ALA A 142 0.21 22.76 2.53
N GLY A 143 0.53 23.88 1.87
CA GLY A 143 1.40 23.90 0.69
C GLY A 143 2.80 23.38 0.96
N ALA A 144 3.42 23.76 2.08
CA ALA A 144 4.72 23.22 2.50
C ALA A 144 4.66 21.69 2.74
N GLY A 145 3.60 21.22 3.39
CA GLY A 145 3.37 19.79 3.63
C GLY A 145 3.16 19.01 2.32
N LEU A 146 2.39 19.57 1.39
CA LEU A 146 2.18 18.97 0.08
C LEU A 146 3.47 18.94 -0.76
N ALA A 147 4.31 19.96 -0.68
CA ALA A 147 5.61 19.99 -1.36
C ALA A 147 6.53 18.88 -0.83
N TYR A 148 6.56 18.66 0.47
CA TYR A 148 7.29 17.55 1.08
C TYR A 148 6.74 16.20 0.62
N TRP A 149 5.43 16.01 0.68
CA TRP A 149 4.79 14.77 0.24
C TRP A 149 5.02 14.50 -1.25
N ALA A 150 4.92 15.52 -2.11
CA ALA A 150 5.21 15.42 -3.53
C ALA A 150 6.66 15.05 -3.80
N SER A 151 7.62 15.55 -2.99
CA SER A 151 9.02 15.17 -3.06
C SER A 151 9.23 13.68 -2.75
N LEU A 152 8.53 13.12 -1.77
CA LEU A 152 8.58 11.69 -1.47
C LEU A 152 8.03 10.86 -2.63
N LEU A 153 6.89 11.28 -3.21
CA LEU A 153 6.26 10.61 -4.33
C LEU A 153 7.16 10.63 -5.57
N ASP A 154 7.74 11.79 -5.90
CA ASP A 154 8.68 11.95 -7.01
C ASP A 154 9.91 11.05 -6.83
N GLY A 155 10.42 10.95 -5.60
CA GLY A 155 11.54 10.08 -5.28
C GLY A 155 11.27 8.62 -5.60
N VAL A 156 10.09 8.11 -5.25
CA VAL A 156 9.67 6.73 -5.57
C VAL A 156 9.41 6.59 -7.06
N ALA A 157 8.80 7.59 -7.72
CA ALA A 157 8.49 7.57 -9.13
C ALA A 157 9.75 7.50 -9.99
N CYS A 158 10.74 8.33 -9.69
CA CYS A 158 12.00 8.44 -10.43
C CYS A 158 13.03 7.36 -10.07
N TYR A 159 12.73 6.49 -9.11
CA TYR A 159 13.62 5.38 -8.77
C TYR A 159 13.79 4.46 -9.99
N LYS A 160 15.00 4.39 -10.49
CA LYS A 160 15.35 3.60 -11.67
C LYS A 160 15.46 2.13 -11.26
N THR A 161 14.77 1.28 -12.00
CA THR A 161 14.85 -0.18 -11.89
C THR A 161 15.05 -0.75 -13.29
N ASP A 162 15.90 -1.73 -13.41
CA ASP A 162 16.12 -2.44 -14.68
C ASP A 162 15.05 -3.52 -14.90
N ALA A 163 14.13 -3.70 -13.95
CA ALA A 163 13.08 -4.69 -14.03
C ALA A 163 11.99 -4.27 -15.03
N SER A 164 11.67 -5.17 -15.96
CA SER A 164 10.54 -5.03 -16.88
C SER A 164 9.18 -5.20 -16.17
N LYS A 165 9.20 -5.78 -14.97
CA LYS A 165 8.04 -6.08 -14.13
C LYS A 165 7.94 -5.13 -12.92
N PRO A 166 6.76 -4.97 -12.32
CA PRO A 166 6.57 -4.15 -11.12
C PRO A 166 7.47 -4.61 -9.97
N VAL A 167 8.18 -3.68 -9.35
CA VAL A 167 9.00 -3.98 -8.16
C VAL A 167 8.12 -3.89 -6.92
N PRO A 168 7.96 -4.99 -6.13
CA PRO A 168 7.04 -5.03 -4.98
C PRO A 168 7.27 -3.91 -3.97
N ALA A 169 8.52 -3.60 -3.64
CA ALA A 169 8.87 -2.52 -2.73
C ALA A 169 8.42 -1.13 -3.26
N LYS A 170 8.49 -0.90 -4.57
CA LYS A 170 8.03 0.35 -5.20
C LYS A 170 6.51 0.46 -5.14
N SER A 171 5.79 -0.61 -5.46
CA SER A 171 4.32 -0.66 -5.41
C SER A 171 3.79 -0.47 -3.99
N THR A 172 4.47 -1.06 -2.99
CA THR A 172 4.18 -0.85 -1.57
C THR A 172 4.32 0.62 -1.19
N LEU A 173 5.44 1.27 -1.54
CA LEU A 173 5.69 2.68 -1.23
C LEU A 173 4.69 3.61 -1.92
N TYR A 174 4.27 3.30 -3.13
CA TYR A 174 3.21 4.05 -3.80
C TYR A 174 1.88 3.96 -3.04
N SER A 175 1.47 2.78 -2.59
CA SER A 175 0.24 2.60 -1.80
C SER A 175 0.33 3.22 -0.41
N VAL A 176 1.54 3.31 0.18
CA VAL A 176 1.80 4.04 1.43
C VAL A 176 1.67 5.55 1.24
N LEU A 177 2.10 6.08 0.11
CA LEU A 177 2.02 7.52 -0.17
C LEU A 177 0.63 7.94 -0.63
N LEU A 178 0.02 7.16 -1.50
CA LEU A 178 -1.32 7.42 -2.03
C LEU A 178 -2.06 6.11 -2.24
N PRO A 179 -3.16 5.87 -1.50
CA PRO A 179 -3.97 4.67 -1.69
C PRO A 179 -4.41 4.49 -3.14
N GLY A 180 -4.21 3.30 -3.68
CA GLY A 180 -4.52 2.97 -5.07
C GLY A 180 -3.37 3.16 -6.06
N LEU A 181 -2.34 3.94 -5.74
CA LEU A 181 -1.25 4.22 -6.67
C LEU A 181 -0.36 2.98 -6.92
N GLY A 182 -0.20 2.13 -5.91
CA GLY A 182 0.50 0.85 -6.05
C GLY A 182 -0.21 -0.09 -7.02
N GLN A 183 -1.54 -0.16 -6.96
CA GLN A 183 -2.35 -0.94 -7.89
C GLN A 183 -2.21 -0.42 -9.34
N ILE A 184 -2.18 0.90 -9.53
CA ILE A 184 -1.89 1.51 -10.85
C ILE A 184 -0.51 1.08 -11.34
N ASN A 185 0.51 1.13 -10.48
CA ASN A 185 1.88 0.73 -10.83
C ASN A 185 1.98 -0.75 -11.22
N ASN A 186 1.12 -1.60 -10.66
CA ASN A 186 1.04 -3.03 -10.98
C ASN A 186 0.23 -3.33 -12.25
N GLY A 187 -0.49 -2.33 -12.81
CA GLY A 187 -1.42 -2.51 -13.92
C GLY A 187 -2.83 -2.91 -13.50
N ASP A 188 -3.11 -3.03 -12.21
CA ASP A 188 -4.39 -3.46 -11.62
C ASP A 188 -5.35 -2.27 -11.40
N TRP A 189 -5.43 -1.38 -12.35
CA TRP A 189 -6.25 -0.16 -12.24
C TRP A 189 -7.75 -0.43 -12.00
N TRP A 190 -8.24 -1.61 -12.37
CA TRP A 190 -9.63 -2.04 -12.14
C TRP A 190 -9.98 -2.18 -10.66
N LYS A 191 -8.99 -2.33 -9.77
CA LYS A 191 -9.18 -2.39 -8.31
C LYS A 191 -9.36 -1.01 -7.67
N LEU A 192 -9.02 0.07 -8.39
CA LEU A 192 -9.15 1.43 -7.87
C LEU A 192 -10.53 1.77 -7.34
N PRO A 193 -11.64 1.49 -8.06
CA PRO A 193 -12.98 1.77 -7.55
C PRO A 193 -13.28 1.07 -6.22
N ILE A 194 -12.75 -0.14 -6.01
CA ILE A 194 -12.95 -0.91 -4.78
C ILE A 194 -12.26 -0.19 -3.61
N TRP A 195 -11.00 0.19 -3.78
CA TRP A 195 -10.23 0.87 -2.73
C TRP A 195 -10.76 2.26 -2.45
N VAL A 196 -11.03 3.06 -3.48
CA VAL A 196 -11.60 4.40 -3.33
C VAL A 196 -12.97 4.33 -2.67
N GLY A 197 -13.82 3.39 -3.07
CA GLY A 197 -15.13 3.14 -2.45
C GLY A 197 -15.00 2.74 -0.97
N GLY A 198 -14.07 1.85 -0.64
CA GLY A 198 -13.78 1.45 0.73
C GLY A 198 -13.34 2.62 1.61
N PHE A 199 -12.42 3.45 1.13
CA PHE A 199 -12.00 4.67 1.82
C PHE A 199 -13.11 5.69 1.97
N ALA A 200 -13.92 5.89 0.93
CA ALA A 200 -15.07 6.79 0.96
C ALA A 200 -16.11 6.34 1.99
N ALA A 201 -16.42 5.04 2.03
CA ALA A 201 -17.36 4.47 2.99
C ALA A 201 -16.87 4.64 4.44
N CYS A 202 -15.60 4.30 4.72
CA CYS A 202 -15.00 4.48 6.04
C CYS A 202 -14.93 5.96 6.44
N GLY A 203 -14.55 6.84 5.51
CA GLY A 203 -14.50 8.29 5.75
C GLY A 203 -15.87 8.88 6.02
N TYR A 204 -16.89 8.45 5.29
CA TYR A 204 -18.27 8.85 5.51
C TYR A 204 -18.81 8.38 6.87
N ALA A 205 -18.56 7.11 7.23
CA ALA A 205 -18.93 6.58 8.54
C ALA A 205 -18.25 7.37 9.68
N LEU A 206 -16.95 7.67 9.53
CA LEU A 206 -16.22 8.51 10.48
C LEU A 206 -16.82 9.90 10.61
N HIS A 207 -17.18 10.53 9.50
CA HIS A 207 -17.81 11.86 9.48
C HIS A 207 -19.16 11.85 10.19
N LEU A 208 -20.04 10.91 9.86
CA LEU A 208 -21.36 10.79 10.49
C LEU A 208 -21.25 10.55 11.99
N ASN A 209 -20.45 9.56 12.40
CA ASN A 209 -20.29 9.23 13.80
C ASN A 209 -19.68 10.38 14.62
N ASN A 210 -18.75 11.13 14.01
CA ASN A 210 -18.18 12.31 14.65
C ASN A 210 -19.20 13.46 14.74
N MET A 211 -20.03 13.66 13.72
CA MET A 211 -21.08 14.68 13.73
C MET A 211 -22.11 14.40 14.83
N GLU A 212 -22.62 13.16 14.93
CA GLU A 212 -23.55 12.77 15.97
C GLU A 212 -22.91 12.82 17.36
N TYR A 213 -21.64 12.42 17.50
CA TYR A 213 -20.90 12.58 18.75
C TYR A 213 -20.84 14.05 19.20
N GLN A 214 -20.54 14.99 18.31
CA GLN A 214 -20.49 16.41 18.64
C GLN A 214 -21.88 16.97 18.99
N ARG A 215 -22.92 16.50 18.29
CA ARG A 215 -24.32 16.88 18.57
C ARG A 215 -24.73 16.46 19.97
N PHE A 216 -24.57 15.19 20.33
CA PHE A 216 -24.94 14.71 21.66
C PHE A 216 -24.04 15.25 22.77
N LYS A 217 -22.78 15.50 22.49
CA LYS A 217 -21.89 16.21 23.40
C LYS A 217 -22.38 17.61 23.69
N TYR A 218 -22.86 18.36 22.69
CA TYR A 218 -23.44 19.69 22.86
C TYR A 218 -24.69 19.62 23.69
N ILE A 219 -25.66 18.76 23.37
CA ILE A 219 -26.92 18.58 24.13
C ILE A 219 -26.61 18.23 25.60
N TYR A 220 -25.71 17.33 25.87
CA TYR A 220 -25.31 16.97 27.23
C TYR A 220 -24.73 18.15 28.01
N THR A 221 -23.93 19.00 27.35
CA THR A 221 -23.33 20.17 28.00
C THR A 221 -24.38 21.24 28.32
N VAL A 222 -25.32 21.48 27.40
CA VAL A 222 -26.34 22.53 27.53
C VAL A 222 -27.46 22.14 28.48
N ASP A 223 -27.87 20.86 28.49
CA ASP A 223 -28.91 20.35 29.40
C ASP A 223 -28.44 20.30 30.87
N ASN A 224 -27.11 20.13 31.09
CA ASN A 224 -26.51 20.18 32.43
C ASN A 224 -26.24 21.61 32.95
N ASP A 225 -26.44 22.65 32.12
CA ASP A 225 -26.26 24.05 32.53
C ASP A 225 -27.62 24.64 32.96
N PRO A 226 -27.83 24.95 34.25
CA PRO A 226 -29.10 25.51 34.75
C PRO A 226 -29.46 26.84 34.09
N ASN A 227 -28.49 27.58 33.55
CA ASN A 227 -28.70 28.91 32.95
C ASN A 227 -28.93 28.83 31.43
N SER A 228 -28.86 27.66 30.82
CA SER A 228 -28.89 27.52 29.35
C SER A 228 -30.27 27.74 28.74
N GLY A 229 -31.36 27.64 29.54
CA GLY A 229 -32.74 27.72 29.04
C GLY A 229 -33.09 26.60 28.02
N TYR A 230 -32.29 25.57 27.93
CA TYR A 230 -32.51 24.49 26.98
C TYR A 230 -33.70 23.61 27.37
N ASN A 231 -34.68 23.56 26.47
CA ASN A 231 -35.91 22.77 26.66
C ASN A 231 -36.05 21.74 25.50
N GLY A 232 -34.97 21.07 25.14
CA GLY A 232 -34.82 20.34 23.90
C GLY A 232 -35.25 18.88 23.91
N GLY A 233 -36.11 18.43 24.82
CA GLY A 233 -36.77 17.11 24.73
C GLY A 233 -35.88 15.86 24.92
N ILE A 234 -34.56 15.97 24.98
CA ILE A 234 -33.63 14.88 25.25
C ILE A 234 -32.93 15.13 26.59
N PRO A 235 -33.21 14.34 27.65
CA PRO A 235 -32.61 14.54 28.95
C PRO A 235 -31.09 14.22 28.91
N ALA A 236 -30.31 14.92 29.75
CA ALA A 236 -28.85 14.82 29.83
C ALA A 236 -28.36 13.38 29.95
N SER A 237 -29.05 12.54 30.72
CA SER A 237 -28.69 11.12 30.88
C SER A 237 -28.76 10.31 29.58
N LYS A 238 -29.77 10.58 28.74
CA LYS A 238 -29.88 9.97 27.41
C LYS A 238 -28.83 10.55 26.44
N ALA A 239 -28.61 11.85 26.51
CA ALA A 239 -27.59 12.52 25.69
C ALA A 239 -26.17 11.98 26.01
N GLU A 240 -25.91 11.70 27.30
CA GLU A 240 -24.65 11.08 27.72
C GLU A 240 -24.46 9.68 27.14
N TRP A 241 -25.49 8.84 27.20
CA TRP A 241 -25.44 7.49 26.62
C TRP A 241 -25.18 7.51 25.10
N TYR A 242 -25.91 8.37 24.35
CA TYR A 242 -25.69 8.52 22.91
C TYR A 242 -24.31 9.10 22.58
N LYS A 243 -23.83 10.09 23.34
CA LYS A 243 -22.48 10.62 23.21
C LYS A 243 -21.43 9.53 23.32
N ASP A 244 -21.55 8.65 24.33
CA ASP A 244 -20.59 7.58 24.56
C ASP A 244 -20.71 6.46 23.50
N LEU A 245 -21.92 6.18 23.02
CA LEU A 245 -22.17 5.26 21.91
C LEU A 245 -21.52 5.73 20.62
N TYR A 246 -21.77 6.97 20.21
CA TYR A 246 -21.20 7.52 18.96
C TYR A 246 -19.70 7.77 19.07
N ARG A 247 -19.18 7.99 20.29
CA ARG A 247 -17.73 7.98 20.52
C ARG A 247 -17.11 6.62 20.17
N LYS A 248 -17.71 5.53 20.61
CA LYS A 248 -17.26 4.16 20.28
C LYS A 248 -17.35 3.91 18.77
N TYR A 249 -18.47 4.26 18.13
CA TYR A 249 -18.62 4.07 16.68
C TYR A 249 -17.62 4.91 15.88
N ARG A 250 -17.33 6.13 16.28
CA ARG A 250 -16.29 6.96 15.70
C ARG A 250 -14.92 6.28 15.82
N ASP A 251 -14.59 5.74 16.99
CA ASP A 251 -13.32 5.09 17.24
C ASP A 251 -13.21 3.78 16.42
N TYR A 252 -14.30 3.01 16.27
CA TYR A 252 -14.36 1.86 15.34
C TYR A 252 -14.21 2.28 13.88
N SER A 253 -14.79 3.40 13.46
CA SER A 253 -14.62 3.91 12.09
C SER A 253 -13.16 4.28 11.81
N VAL A 254 -12.43 4.80 12.80
CA VAL A 254 -10.98 5.06 12.67
C VAL A 254 -10.21 3.77 12.49
N VAL A 255 -10.50 2.75 13.31
CA VAL A 255 -9.85 1.43 13.20
C VAL A 255 -10.13 0.79 11.84
N SER A 256 -11.39 0.86 11.37
CA SER A 256 -11.78 0.34 10.05
C SER A 256 -11.04 1.07 8.92
N PHE A 257 -10.90 2.40 8.99
CA PHE A 257 -10.15 3.17 8.01
C PHE A 257 -8.68 2.75 7.96
N VAL A 258 -8.04 2.55 9.12
CA VAL A 258 -6.65 2.06 9.21
C VAL A 258 -6.53 0.65 8.66
N ALA A 259 -7.50 -0.24 8.96
CA ALA A 259 -7.51 -1.61 8.45
C ALA A 259 -7.61 -1.64 6.91
N VAL A 260 -8.52 -0.87 6.32
CA VAL A 260 -8.65 -0.74 4.85
C VAL A 260 -7.36 -0.20 4.23
N TYR A 261 -6.71 0.76 4.90
CA TYR A 261 -5.44 1.29 4.43
C TYR A 261 -4.32 0.24 4.45
N ALA A 262 -4.22 -0.53 5.52
CA ALA A 262 -3.25 -1.62 5.62
C ALA A 262 -3.50 -2.69 4.54
N LEU A 263 -4.76 -3.09 4.34
CA LEU A 263 -5.13 -4.04 3.30
C LEU A 263 -4.78 -3.54 1.89
N ASN A 264 -4.99 -2.24 1.61
CA ASN A 264 -4.59 -1.64 0.33
C ASN A 264 -3.09 -1.75 0.07
N ILE A 265 -2.25 -1.52 1.11
CA ILE A 265 -0.79 -1.66 1.00
C ILE A 265 -0.40 -3.12 0.77
N ILE A 266 -1.00 -4.05 1.52
CA ILE A 266 -0.74 -5.49 1.39
C ILE A 266 -1.13 -5.98 -0.02
N ASP A 267 -2.31 -5.59 -0.52
CA ASP A 267 -2.78 -5.95 -1.86
C ASP A 267 -1.78 -5.50 -2.93
N ALA A 268 -1.34 -4.23 -2.91
CA ALA A 268 -0.36 -3.72 -3.87
C ALA A 268 0.98 -4.48 -3.82
N ASN A 269 1.42 -4.87 -2.63
CA ASN A 269 2.65 -5.64 -2.44
C ASN A 269 2.52 -7.07 -2.99
N VAL A 270 1.45 -7.78 -2.59
CA VAL A 270 1.21 -9.16 -3.00
C VAL A 270 1.07 -9.28 -4.51
N PHE A 271 0.28 -8.42 -5.13
CA PHE A 271 0.08 -8.47 -6.59
C PHE A 271 1.33 -8.10 -7.38
N ALA A 272 2.20 -7.24 -6.84
CA ALA A 272 3.49 -6.98 -7.46
C ALA A 272 4.42 -8.22 -7.42
N TYR A 273 4.37 -9.01 -6.34
CA TYR A 273 5.06 -10.31 -6.30
C TYR A 273 4.45 -11.32 -7.26
N MET A 274 3.12 -11.35 -7.35
CA MET A 274 2.43 -12.28 -8.26
C MET A 274 2.71 -11.99 -9.74
N ALA A 275 3.04 -10.75 -10.09
CA ALA A 275 3.43 -10.40 -11.46
C ALA A 275 4.73 -11.09 -11.92
N ASP A 276 5.56 -11.57 -11.00
CA ASP A 276 6.76 -12.36 -11.31
C ASP A 276 6.49 -13.87 -11.46
N PHE A 277 5.36 -14.36 -10.94
CA PHE A 277 4.95 -15.74 -11.15
C PHE A 277 4.29 -15.84 -12.51
N ASP A 278 5.11 -16.15 -13.53
CA ASP A 278 4.62 -16.63 -14.80
C ASP A 278 4.07 -18.04 -14.53
N VAL A 279 2.77 -18.13 -14.33
CA VAL A 279 2.08 -19.41 -14.42
C VAL A 279 2.14 -19.75 -15.89
N SER A 280 3.21 -20.45 -16.29
CA SER A 280 3.27 -21.00 -17.64
C SER A 280 2.00 -21.84 -17.82
N ASP A 281 1.15 -21.45 -18.76
CA ASP A 281 -0.06 -22.19 -19.16
C ASP A 281 0.25 -23.62 -19.66
N ASN A 282 1.50 -24.03 -19.57
CA ASN A 282 2.03 -25.32 -19.99
C ASN A 282 1.81 -26.48 -19.01
N ILE A 283 1.01 -26.30 -17.93
CA ILE A 283 0.79 -27.40 -16.98
C ILE A 283 -0.11 -28.49 -17.55
N ALA A 284 -1.04 -28.16 -18.43
CA ALA A 284 -1.74 -29.08 -19.33
C ALA A 284 -2.56 -28.29 -20.35
N SER A 285 -2.23 -28.34 -21.62
CA SER A 285 -3.15 -27.84 -22.65
C SER A 285 -4.20 -28.89 -22.94
N VAL A 286 -5.41 -28.67 -22.50
CA VAL A 286 -6.57 -29.51 -22.85
C VAL A 286 -7.22 -28.90 -24.09
N GLN A 287 -7.08 -29.58 -25.22
CA GLN A 287 -7.72 -29.18 -26.47
C GLN A 287 -8.86 -30.16 -26.79
N LEU A 288 -10.03 -29.62 -26.98
CA LEU A 288 -11.22 -30.36 -27.37
C LEU A 288 -11.43 -30.18 -28.88
N HIS A 289 -11.24 -31.25 -29.63
CA HIS A 289 -11.45 -31.22 -31.06
C HIS A 289 -12.65 -32.13 -31.45
N PRO A 290 -13.53 -31.68 -32.33
CA PRO A 290 -14.49 -32.60 -32.95
C PRO A 290 -13.71 -33.61 -33.79
N ALA A 291 -13.90 -34.87 -33.50
CA ALA A 291 -13.24 -35.97 -34.22
C ALA A 291 -14.28 -36.90 -34.83
N ILE A 292 -13.99 -37.29 -36.05
CA ILE A 292 -14.74 -38.38 -36.72
C ILE A 292 -14.03 -39.67 -36.36
N MET A 293 -14.66 -40.51 -35.58
CA MET A 293 -14.12 -41.82 -35.22
C MET A 293 -14.48 -42.84 -36.30
N GLU A 294 -13.45 -43.49 -36.83
CA GLU A 294 -13.65 -44.69 -37.65
C GLU A 294 -14.08 -45.84 -36.74
N PRO A 295 -15.07 -46.64 -37.15
CA PRO A 295 -15.56 -47.73 -36.32
C PRO A 295 -14.52 -48.79 -36.10
N ALA A 296 -14.16 -49.03 -34.82
CA ALA A 296 -13.18 -50.05 -34.41
C ALA A 296 -13.73 -51.50 -34.42
N ALA A 297 -14.91 -51.75 -34.98
CA ALA A 297 -15.55 -53.04 -34.97
C ALA A 297 -15.71 -53.64 -36.37
N PRO A 298 -15.61 -54.99 -36.54
CA PRO A 298 -15.73 -55.64 -37.82
C PRO A 298 -17.14 -55.43 -38.41
N MET A 299 -17.10 -55.24 -39.72
CA MET A 299 -18.23 -54.98 -40.58
C MET A 299 -19.50 -55.83 -40.27
N LEU A 300 -20.62 -55.19 -40.14
CA LEU A 300 -21.92 -55.86 -40.33
C LEU A 300 -22.02 -56.32 -41.78
N ALA A 301 -22.72 -57.40 -42.03
CA ALA A 301 -22.75 -58.18 -43.29
C ALA A 301 -23.02 -57.39 -44.58
N ASP A 302 -23.38 -56.12 -44.52
CA ASP A 302 -23.69 -55.27 -45.69
C ASP A 302 -22.58 -54.19 -45.99
N GLY A 303 -21.39 -54.23 -45.36
CA GLY A 303 -20.22 -53.48 -45.80
C GLY A 303 -20.22 -51.96 -45.55
N TYR A 304 -21.17 -51.36 -44.89
CA TYR A 304 -21.22 -49.93 -44.62
C TYR A 304 -21.01 -49.65 -43.13
N ALA A 305 -19.86 -49.11 -42.81
CA ALA A 305 -19.59 -48.56 -41.49
C ALA A 305 -19.99 -47.07 -41.48
N LEU A 306 -20.93 -46.70 -40.62
CA LEU A 306 -21.30 -45.29 -40.46
C LEU A 306 -20.24 -44.60 -39.59
N PRO A 307 -19.71 -43.43 -40.01
CA PRO A 307 -18.81 -42.67 -39.19
C PRO A 307 -19.52 -42.19 -37.92
N SER A 308 -18.90 -42.42 -36.77
CA SER A 308 -19.39 -41.88 -35.51
C SER A 308 -18.69 -40.54 -35.21
N PHE A 309 -19.50 -39.56 -34.83
CA PHE A 309 -18.99 -38.25 -34.41
C PHE A 309 -18.71 -38.28 -32.90
N GLY A 310 -17.51 -37.90 -32.52
CA GLY A 310 -17.09 -37.84 -31.14
C GLY A 310 -16.27 -36.59 -30.84
N LEU A 311 -15.95 -36.37 -29.57
CA LEU A 311 -15.04 -35.34 -29.10
C LEU A 311 -13.76 -36.02 -28.68
N LYS A 312 -12.62 -35.58 -29.25
CA LYS A 312 -11.30 -36.03 -28.88
C LYS A 312 -10.71 -35.02 -27.89
N LEU A 313 -10.30 -35.51 -26.73
CA LEU A 313 -9.61 -34.74 -25.70
C LEU A 313 -8.11 -35.03 -25.80
N ASP A 314 -7.34 -34.05 -26.28
CA ASP A 314 -5.89 -34.11 -26.27
C ASP A 314 -5.36 -33.38 -25.04
N VAL A 315 -4.70 -34.11 -24.14
CA VAL A 315 -4.04 -33.59 -22.95
C VAL A 315 -2.53 -33.69 -23.17
N ASN A 316 -1.89 -32.55 -23.39
CA ASN A 316 -0.43 -32.48 -23.44
C ASN A 316 0.09 -32.01 -22.07
N PHE A 317 0.97 -32.82 -21.48
CA PHE A 317 1.63 -32.56 -20.19
C PHE A 317 3.01 -31.93 -20.42
#